data_6f8e2ede5e31e3fcbd1e6a17879f257e
#
_entry.id   6f8e2ede5e31e3fcbd1e6a17879f257e
#
_cell.length_a   1.000
_cell.length_b   1.000
_cell.length_c   1.000
_cell.angle_alpha   90.00
_cell.angle_beta   90.00
_cell.angle_gamma   90.00
#
_symmetry.space_group_name_H-M   'P 1'
#
loop_
_entity.id
_entity.type
_entity.pdbx_description
1 polymer ?
#
loop_
_entity_poly.entity_id
_entity_poly.type
_entity_poly.pdbx_seq_one_letter_code
_entity_poly.pdbx_strand_id
1 'polypeptide(L)' 'MAEEVGRYDPEAELIEVSVNLFLASTALEEDQKGPYLDYLRRAQAHLTGLILDAEEHAAVG' A
#
# COMPACT_ATOMS: atom_id res chain seq x y z
N MET A 1 6.52 -20.75 10.51
CA MET A 1 5.40 -21.34 11.21
C MET A 1 4.15 -21.23 10.38
N ALA A 2 3.39 -22.30 10.35
CA ALA A 2 2.20 -22.35 9.51
C ALA A 2 1.16 -21.32 9.94
N GLU A 3 1.10 -21.01 11.21
CA GLU A 3 0.11 -20.09 11.74
C GLU A 3 0.33 -18.66 11.27
N GLU A 4 1.47 -18.37 10.66
CA GLU A 4 1.71 -17.03 10.13
C GLU A 4 1.03 -16.82 8.78
N VAL A 5 0.64 -17.90 8.13
CA VAL A 5 0.01 -17.80 6.82
C VAL A 5 -1.35 -17.12 6.96
N GLY A 6 -1.61 -16.14 6.12
CA GLY A 6 -2.88 -15.43 6.12
C GLY A 6 -2.95 -14.26 7.09
N ARG A 7 -1.94 -14.08 7.89
CA ARG A 7 -1.92 -12.94 8.80
C ARG A 7 -1.71 -11.64 8.04
N TYR A 8 -2.37 -10.60 8.51
CA TYR A 8 -2.14 -9.28 7.96
C TYR A 8 -0.75 -8.81 8.36
N ASP A 9 0.02 -8.33 7.39
CA ASP A 9 1.39 -7.90 7.61
C ASP A 9 1.53 -6.44 7.19
N PRO A 10 1.47 -5.51 8.15
CA PRO A 10 1.56 -4.08 7.80
C PRO A 10 2.88 -3.70 7.15
N GLU A 11 3.97 -4.40 7.49
CA GLU A 11 5.25 -4.09 6.83
C GLU A 11 5.19 -4.40 5.34
N ALA A 12 4.59 -5.53 4.99
CA ALA A 12 4.45 -5.89 3.58
C ALA A 12 3.57 -4.88 2.86
N GLU A 13 2.50 -4.42 3.53
CA GLU A 13 1.64 -3.41 2.93
C GLU A 13 2.36 -2.10 2.72
N LEU A 14 3.19 -1.71 3.68
CA LEU A 14 3.99 -0.49 3.52
C LEU A 14 4.94 -0.59 2.34
N ILE A 15 5.54 -1.76 2.17
CA ILE A 15 6.41 -1.98 1.03
C ILE A 15 5.63 -1.84 -0.27
N GLU A 16 4.41 -2.40 -0.33
CA GLU A 16 3.58 -2.28 -1.52
C GLU A 16 3.24 -0.83 -1.82
N VAL A 17 2.90 -0.05 -0.79
CA VAL A 17 2.64 1.37 -0.98
C VAL A 17 3.87 2.06 -1.56
N SER A 18 5.02 1.78 -0.98
CA SER A 18 6.28 2.38 -1.41
C SER A 18 6.60 2.04 -2.86
N VAL A 19 6.46 0.77 -3.23
CA VAL A 19 6.74 0.32 -4.59
C VAL A 19 5.80 1.01 -5.58
N ASN A 20 4.51 1.07 -5.26
CA ASN A 20 3.55 1.68 -6.17
C ASN A 20 3.79 3.17 -6.31
N LEU A 21 4.19 3.84 -5.24
CA LEU A 21 4.51 5.26 -5.33
C LEU A 21 5.75 5.50 -6.18
N PHE A 22 6.75 4.63 -6.04
CA PHE A 22 7.94 4.73 -6.88
C PHE A 22 7.59 4.55 -8.36
N LEU A 23 6.76 3.54 -8.65
CA LEU A 23 6.34 3.30 -10.02
C LEU A 23 5.50 4.44 -10.55
N ALA A 24 4.67 5.04 -9.70
CA ALA A 24 3.90 6.21 -10.09
C ALA A 24 4.82 7.37 -10.44
N SER A 25 5.86 7.57 -9.66
CA SER A 25 6.83 8.63 -9.92
C SER A 25 7.49 8.44 -11.27
N THR A 26 7.88 7.20 -11.59
CA THR A 26 8.49 6.89 -12.88
C THR A 26 7.51 7.14 -14.02
N ALA A 27 6.27 6.72 -13.85
CA ALA A 27 5.25 6.93 -14.88
C ALA A 27 5.01 8.41 -15.10
N LEU A 28 5.01 9.20 -14.03
CA LEU A 28 4.84 10.63 -14.15
C LEU A 28 5.97 11.27 -14.96
N GLU A 29 7.20 10.84 -14.69
CA GLU A 29 8.36 11.35 -15.43
C GLU A 29 8.28 11.01 -16.90
N GLU A 30 7.71 9.86 -17.22
CA GLU A 30 7.57 9.41 -18.59
C GLU A 30 6.27 9.87 -19.24
N ASP A 31 5.51 10.68 -18.53
CA ASP A 31 4.25 11.25 -19.02
C ASP A 31 3.23 10.17 -19.37
N GLN A 32 3.20 9.10 -18.58
CA GLN A 32 2.28 7.99 -18.78
C GLN A 32 1.15 8.10 -17.76
N LYS A 33 0.09 8.82 -18.13
CA LYS A 33 -0.97 9.17 -17.21
C LYS A 33 -1.81 7.98 -16.76
N GLY A 34 -2.05 7.03 -17.67
CA GLY A 34 -2.82 5.85 -17.33
C GLY A 34 -2.15 5.01 -16.25
N PRO A 35 -0.92 4.55 -16.51
CA PRO A 35 -0.19 3.79 -15.48
C PRO A 35 0.02 4.59 -14.19
N TYR A 36 0.26 5.90 -14.31
CA TYR A 36 0.43 6.75 -13.15
C TYR A 36 -0.78 6.66 -12.22
N LEU A 37 -1.97 6.82 -12.78
CA LEU A 37 -3.20 6.75 -12.00
C LEU A 37 -3.41 5.36 -11.40
N ASP A 38 -3.11 4.32 -12.16
CA ASP A 38 -3.25 2.95 -11.67
C ASP A 38 -2.37 2.70 -10.47
N TYR A 39 -1.13 3.15 -10.51
CA TYR A 39 -0.21 2.96 -9.39
C TYR A 39 -0.67 3.74 -8.17
N LEU A 40 -1.19 4.95 -8.38
CA LEU A 40 -1.72 5.73 -7.26
C LEU A 40 -2.90 5.03 -6.61
N ARG A 41 -3.78 4.45 -7.40
CA ARG A 41 -4.95 3.74 -6.87
C ARG A 41 -4.54 2.50 -6.09
N ARG A 42 -3.53 1.79 -6.58
CA ARG A 42 -3.02 0.62 -5.86
C ARG A 42 -2.42 1.02 -4.53
N ALA A 43 -1.63 2.09 -4.53
CA ALA A 43 -1.05 2.60 -3.30
C ALA A 43 -2.16 3.02 -2.32
N GLN A 44 -3.20 3.65 -2.83
CA GLN A 44 -4.31 4.09 -2.00
C GLN A 44 -5.02 2.90 -1.34
N ALA A 45 -5.22 1.83 -2.10
CA ALA A 45 -5.89 0.65 -1.56
C ALA A 45 -5.10 0.05 -0.40
N HIS A 46 -3.79 -0.08 -0.58
CA HIS A 46 -2.93 -0.61 0.48
C HIS A 46 -2.89 0.34 1.67
N LEU A 47 -2.82 1.63 1.39
CA LEU A 47 -2.75 2.63 2.45
C LEU A 47 -4.03 2.66 3.27
N THR A 48 -5.17 2.51 2.61
CA THR A 48 -6.45 2.46 3.32
C THR A 48 -6.46 1.30 4.32
N GLY A 49 -5.98 0.15 3.90
CA GLY A 49 -5.89 -1.00 4.80
C GLY A 49 -4.98 -0.72 5.99
N LEU A 50 -3.87 -0.05 5.74
CA LEU A 50 -2.94 0.30 6.81
C LEU A 50 -3.57 1.25 7.82
N ILE A 51 -4.32 2.23 7.32
CA ILE A 51 -4.97 3.21 8.19
C ILE A 51 -6.01 2.51 9.07
N LEU A 52 -6.81 1.64 8.46
CA LEU A 52 -7.83 0.92 9.22
C LEU A 52 -7.19 0.02 10.28
N ASP A 53 -6.10 -0.64 9.92
CA ASP A 53 -5.40 -1.49 10.87
C ASP A 53 -4.84 -0.68 12.03
N ALA A 54 -4.24 0.46 11.72
CA ALA A 54 -3.67 1.33 12.75
C ALA A 54 -4.74 1.88 13.68
N GLU A 55 -5.89 2.26 13.11
CA GLU A 55 -6.99 2.77 13.90
C GLU A 55 -7.54 1.72 14.84
N GLU A 56 -7.61 0.49 14.36
CA GLU A 56 -8.08 -0.63 15.16
C GLU A 56 -7.18 -0.86 16.35
N HIS A 57 -5.87 -0.81 16.11
CA HIS A 57 -4.91 -1.00 17.19
C HIS A 57 -4.94 0.16 18.18
N ALA A 58 -5.13 1.37 17.69
CA ALA A 58 -5.22 2.53 18.55
C ALA A 58 -6.47 2.47 19.43
N ALA A 59 -7.56 1.96 18.88
CA ALA A 59 -8.81 1.87 19.63
C ALA A 59 -8.69 0.85 20.77
N VAL A 60 -7.92 -0.21 20.55
CA VAL A 60 -7.75 -1.25 21.57
C VAL A 60 -6.82 -0.78 22.67
N GLY A 61 -5.79 -0.08 22.29
CA GLY A 61 -4.78 0.37 23.23
C GLY A 61 -5.24 1.49 24.08
#